data_e03b020cd5cb36ed481fc1660ca5cec6
#
_entry.id   e03b020cd5cb36ed481fc1660ca5cec6
#
_cell.length_a   1.000
_cell.length_b   1.000
_cell.length_c   1.000
_cell.angle_alpha   90.00
_cell.angle_beta   90.00
_cell.angle_gamma   90.00
#
_symmetry.space_group_name_H-M   'P 1'
#
loop_
_entity.id
_entity.type
_entity.pdbx_description
1 polymer ?
#
loop_
_entity_poly.entity_id
_entity_poly.type
_entity_poly.pdbx_seq_one_letter_code
_entity_poly.pdbx_strand_id
1 'polypeptide(L)'
;MLDILFIFSKLNPDLGYRQGMHELLAPALWIVEHDAIHQNSVVEAASGESDDNLMLQMLDANYIDHDAFTIFCAIMQTARSFYEHDDMKSSAGQQGISPIVSRSHHIHQVVLRSVDPELADHLQDIEILPQIFLT
;
A
#
# COMPACT_ATOMS: atom_id res chain seq x y z
N MET A 1 -4.22 -11.88 5.66
CA MET A 1 -3.27 -10.75 5.67
C MET A 1 -1.81 -11.19 5.88
N LEU A 2 -1.45 -11.90 6.97
CA LEU A 2 -0.06 -12.32 7.21
C LEU A 2 0.49 -13.19 6.08
N ASP A 3 -0.31 -14.14 5.59
CA ASP A 3 0.08 -15.03 4.50
C ASP A 3 0.35 -14.27 3.20
N ILE A 4 -0.48 -13.27 2.89
CA ILE A 4 -0.32 -12.39 1.72
C ILE A 4 1.02 -11.64 1.81
N LEU A 5 1.31 -11.01 2.94
CA LEU A 5 2.57 -10.28 3.15
C LEU A 5 3.79 -11.21 3.12
N PHE A 6 3.66 -12.41 3.68
CA PHE A 6 4.71 -13.43 3.66
C PHE A 6 5.01 -13.88 2.23
N ILE A 7 3.98 -14.23 1.45
CA ILE A 7 4.12 -14.65 0.06
C ILE A 7 4.74 -13.51 -0.76
N PHE A 8 4.24 -12.28 -0.60
CA PHE A 8 4.79 -11.11 -1.28
C PHE A 8 6.29 -10.92 -1.00
N SER A 9 6.69 -11.01 0.28
CA SER A 9 8.09 -10.84 0.66
C SER A 9 9.00 -11.96 0.13
N LYS A 10 8.48 -13.17 -0.04
CA LYS A 10 9.22 -14.29 -0.65
C LYS A 10 9.37 -14.14 -2.15
N LEU A 11 8.37 -13.59 -2.83
CA LEU A 11 8.42 -13.32 -4.27
C LEU A 11 9.27 -12.08 -4.60
N ASN A 12 9.48 -11.19 -3.64
CA ASN A 12 10.27 -9.96 -3.78
C ASN A 12 11.40 -9.92 -2.73
N PRO A 13 12.40 -10.80 -2.82
CA PRO A 13 13.45 -10.93 -1.79
C PRO A 13 14.34 -9.69 -1.68
N ASP A 14 14.47 -8.92 -2.73
CA ASP A 14 15.18 -7.63 -2.78
C ASP A 14 14.50 -6.54 -1.95
N LEU A 15 13.18 -6.60 -1.85
CA LEU A 15 12.39 -5.66 -1.07
C LEU A 15 12.08 -6.20 0.32
N GLY A 16 11.69 -7.48 0.42
CA GLY A 16 11.22 -8.13 1.63
C GLY A 16 9.95 -7.49 2.18
N TYR A 17 9.68 -7.71 3.47
CA TYR A 17 8.63 -6.97 4.18
C TYR A 17 9.21 -5.66 4.74
N ARG A 18 8.48 -4.57 4.55
CA ARG A 18 8.77 -3.27 5.17
C ARG A 18 7.57 -2.78 5.96
N GLN A 19 7.84 -2.09 7.06
CA GLN A 19 6.79 -1.47 7.87
C GLN A 19 5.97 -0.50 7.00
N GLY A 20 4.64 -0.53 7.17
CA GLY A 20 3.70 0.24 6.37
C GLY A 20 3.06 -0.57 5.22
N MET A 21 3.68 -1.64 4.73
CA MET A 21 3.08 -2.49 3.68
C MET A 21 1.73 -3.09 4.11
N HIS A 22 1.58 -3.43 5.38
CA HIS A 22 0.30 -3.93 5.92
C HIS A 22 -0.80 -2.87 5.91
N GLU A 23 -0.46 -1.59 6.00
CA GLU A 23 -1.41 -0.48 5.93
C GLU A 23 -1.94 -0.27 4.50
N LEU A 24 -1.12 -0.60 3.49
CA LEU A 24 -1.55 -0.60 2.08
C LEU A 24 -2.41 -1.83 1.75
N LEU A 25 -2.11 -2.98 2.36
CA LEU A 25 -2.87 -4.21 2.13
C LEU A 25 -4.22 -4.18 2.84
N ALA A 26 -4.30 -3.60 4.04
CA ALA A 26 -5.50 -3.64 4.88
C ALA A 26 -6.77 -3.11 4.18
N PRO A 27 -6.78 -1.93 3.53
CA PRO A 27 -7.97 -1.45 2.82
C PRO A 27 -8.32 -2.31 1.61
N ALA A 28 -7.34 -2.85 0.88
CA ALA A 28 -7.58 -3.75 -0.24
C ALA A 28 -8.27 -5.04 0.22
N LEU A 29 -7.74 -5.68 1.25
CA LEU A 29 -8.32 -6.88 1.84
C LEU A 29 -9.73 -6.61 2.39
N TRP A 30 -9.92 -5.49 3.09
CA TRP A 30 -11.22 -5.11 3.64
C TRP A 30 -12.30 -4.94 2.56
N ILE A 31 -11.96 -4.30 1.42
CA ILE A 31 -12.89 -4.12 0.31
C ILE A 31 -13.26 -5.47 -0.29
N VAL A 32 -12.27 -6.33 -0.57
CA VAL A 32 -12.50 -7.65 -1.15
C VAL A 32 -13.34 -8.52 -0.22
N GLU A 33 -13.07 -8.52 1.09
CA GLU A 33 -13.88 -9.23 2.08
C GLU A 33 -15.32 -8.72 2.16
N HIS A 34 -15.49 -7.39 2.06
CA HIS A 34 -16.82 -6.77 2.15
C HIS A 34 -17.70 -7.07 0.94
N ASP A 35 -17.09 -7.10 -0.24
CA ASP A 35 -17.81 -7.33 -1.50
C ASP A 35 -17.94 -8.83 -1.84
N ALA A 36 -17.25 -9.72 -1.10
CA ALA A 36 -17.26 -11.15 -1.35
C ALA A 36 -18.65 -11.79 -1.17
N ILE A 37 -19.02 -12.61 -2.13
CA ILE A 37 -20.28 -13.37 -2.12
C ILE A 37 -20.01 -14.80 -1.68
N HIS A 38 -20.64 -15.20 -0.58
CA HIS A 38 -20.60 -16.58 -0.10
C HIS A 38 -21.61 -17.45 -0.87
N GLN A 39 -21.18 -18.55 -1.45
CA GLN A 39 -22.03 -19.45 -2.25
C GLN A 39 -23.29 -19.92 -1.53
N ASN A 40 -23.29 -19.97 -0.20
CA ASN A 40 -24.46 -20.33 0.60
C ASN A 40 -25.59 -19.29 0.57
N SER A 41 -25.29 -18.06 0.14
CA SER A 41 -26.26 -16.95 0.04
C SER A 41 -27.00 -16.90 -1.30
N VAL A 42 -26.60 -17.73 -2.27
CA VAL A 42 -27.00 -17.61 -3.70
C VAL A 42 -28.13 -18.56 -4.09
N VAL A 43 -28.61 -19.42 -3.20
CA VAL A 43 -29.60 -20.48 -3.55
C VAL A 43 -30.94 -19.90 -4.05
N GLU A 44 -31.23 -18.62 -3.86
CA GLU A 44 -32.50 -18.00 -4.30
C GLU A 44 -32.39 -17.13 -5.58
N ALA A 45 -31.17 -16.83 -6.08
CA ALA A 45 -30.97 -15.89 -7.21
C ALA A 45 -30.64 -16.56 -8.55
N ALA A 46 -30.64 -17.88 -8.65
CA ALA A 46 -30.16 -18.64 -9.82
C ALA A 46 -31.19 -18.71 -10.99
N SER A 47 -31.84 -17.61 -11.31
CA SER A 47 -32.65 -17.48 -12.54
C SER A 47 -32.28 -16.26 -13.39
N GLY A 48 -31.09 -15.74 -13.20
CA GLY A 48 -30.63 -14.52 -13.81
C GLY A 48 -29.69 -14.71 -15.00
N GLU A 49 -29.55 -13.65 -15.75
CA GLU A 49 -28.81 -13.49 -16.98
C GLU A 49 -27.31 -13.83 -16.83
N SER A 50 -26.60 -13.95 -17.94
CA SER A 50 -25.16 -14.29 -18.04
C SER A 50 -24.25 -13.38 -17.18
N ASP A 51 -24.66 -12.12 -16.97
CA ASP A 51 -23.88 -11.14 -16.21
C ASP A 51 -23.89 -11.41 -14.70
N ASP A 52 -25.01 -11.90 -14.15
CA ASP A 52 -25.11 -12.29 -12.74
C ASP A 52 -24.18 -13.45 -12.42
N ASN A 53 -24.03 -14.40 -13.33
CA ASN A 53 -23.12 -15.53 -13.16
C ASN A 53 -21.65 -15.10 -13.18
N LEU A 54 -21.30 -14.11 -13.99
CA LEU A 54 -19.94 -13.55 -14.00
C LEU A 54 -19.63 -12.83 -12.69
N MET A 55 -20.55 -12.04 -12.16
CA MET A 55 -20.39 -11.36 -10.87
C MET A 55 -20.18 -12.36 -9.73
N LEU A 56 -20.96 -13.44 -9.70
CA LEU A 56 -20.80 -14.52 -8.71
C LEU A 56 -19.44 -15.21 -8.77
N GLN A 57 -18.88 -15.37 -9.96
CA GLN A 57 -17.55 -15.94 -10.13
C GLN A 57 -16.44 -14.95 -9.72
N MET A 58 -16.59 -13.67 -10.03
CA MET A 58 -15.60 -12.64 -9.72
C MET A 58 -15.54 -12.31 -8.23
N LEU A 59 -16.66 -12.40 -7.53
CA LEU A 59 -16.78 -12.06 -6.10
C LEU A 59 -16.83 -13.30 -5.19
N ASP A 60 -16.39 -14.46 -5.68
CA ASP A 60 -16.40 -15.71 -4.90
C ASP A 60 -15.47 -15.59 -3.68
N ALA A 61 -16.07 -15.75 -2.50
CA ALA A 61 -15.38 -15.65 -1.21
C ALA A 61 -14.18 -16.61 -1.05
N ASN A 62 -14.10 -17.66 -1.86
CA ASN A 62 -12.96 -18.59 -1.84
C ASN A 62 -11.67 -17.96 -2.39
N TYR A 63 -11.75 -16.85 -3.10
CA TYR A 63 -10.60 -16.16 -3.73
C TYR A 63 -10.20 -14.85 -3.05
N ILE A 64 -10.77 -14.49 -1.89
CA ILE A 64 -10.49 -13.24 -1.17
C ILE A 64 -8.98 -12.99 -1.02
N ASP A 65 -8.22 -13.96 -0.52
CA ASP A 65 -6.77 -13.78 -0.31
C ASP A 65 -6.01 -13.62 -1.64
N HIS A 66 -6.44 -14.32 -2.68
CA HIS A 66 -5.86 -14.23 -4.03
C HIS A 66 -6.12 -12.86 -4.66
N ASP A 67 -7.35 -12.36 -4.57
CA ASP A 67 -7.74 -11.08 -5.16
C ASP A 67 -7.09 -9.92 -4.40
N ALA A 68 -7.10 -9.97 -3.07
CA ALA A 68 -6.39 -9.01 -2.24
C ALA A 68 -4.88 -9.01 -2.51
N PHE A 69 -4.26 -10.17 -2.71
CA PHE A 69 -2.85 -10.27 -3.11
C PHE A 69 -2.60 -9.62 -4.47
N THR A 70 -3.48 -9.85 -5.44
CA THR A 70 -3.35 -9.27 -6.80
C THR A 70 -3.45 -7.75 -6.77
N ILE A 71 -4.43 -7.21 -6.04
CA ILE A 71 -4.60 -5.77 -5.84
C ILE A 71 -3.38 -5.19 -5.12
N PHE A 72 -2.93 -5.84 -4.05
CA PHE A 72 -1.74 -5.42 -3.32
C PHE A 72 -0.48 -5.38 -4.19
N CYS A 73 -0.27 -6.39 -5.04
CA CYS A 73 0.83 -6.39 -6.01
C CYS A 73 0.76 -5.20 -6.97
N ALA A 74 -0.44 -4.84 -7.45
CA ALA A 74 -0.65 -3.67 -8.31
C ALA A 74 -0.34 -2.35 -7.58
N ILE A 75 -0.78 -2.20 -6.32
CA ILE A 75 -0.44 -1.06 -5.48
C ILE A 75 1.08 -0.97 -5.29
N MET A 76 1.73 -2.09 -5.00
CA MET A 76 3.17 -2.16 -4.78
C MET A 76 4.00 -1.84 -6.02
N GLN A 77 3.48 -1.99 -7.23
CA GLN A 77 4.18 -1.53 -8.45
C GLN A 77 4.44 -0.01 -8.40
N THR A 78 3.50 0.76 -7.87
CA THR A 78 3.64 2.22 -7.72
C THR A 78 4.37 2.59 -6.44
N ALA A 79 4.05 1.91 -5.33
CA ALA A 79 4.58 2.21 -4.02
C ALA A 79 6.02 1.71 -3.79
N ARG A 80 6.52 0.78 -4.63
CA ARG A 80 7.82 0.13 -4.49
C ARG A 80 8.96 1.11 -4.22
N SER A 81 9.01 2.21 -4.98
CA SER A 81 10.05 3.23 -4.87
C SER A 81 10.16 3.92 -3.50
N PHE A 82 9.13 3.81 -2.66
CA PHE A 82 9.15 4.32 -1.28
C PHE A 82 9.87 3.38 -0.32
N TYR A 83 9.95 2.09 -0.66
CA TYR A 83 10.48 1.02 0.18
C TYR A 83 11.86 0.53 -0.26
N GLU A 84 12.28 0.82 -1.49
CA GLU A 84 13.61 0.48 -2.00
C GLU A 84 14.69 1.25 -1.23
N HIS A 85 15.75 0.57 -0.81
CA HIS A 85 16.93 1.20 -0.25
C HIS A 85 17.83 1.66 -1.38
N ASP A 86 18.37 2.86 -1.28
CA ASP A 86 19.47 3.34 -2.13
C ASP A 86 20.78 2.64 -1.69
N ASP A 87 20.89 1.34 -1.94
CA ASP A 87 22.11 0.56 -1.66
C ASP A 87 23.33 1.01 -2.50
N MET A 88 23.10 1.89 -3.48
CA MET A 88 24.13 2.34 -4.43
C MET A 88 25.02 3.48 -3.91
N LYS A 89 24.80 4.02 -2.70
CA LYS A 89 25.59 5.17 -2.19
C LYS A 89 26.22 5.00 -0.80
N SER A 90 26.27 3.79 -0.27
CA SER A 90 26.98 3.55 1.02
C SER A 90 28.44 3.19 0.83
N SER A 91 29.20 3.99 0.10
CA SER A 91 30.65 4.01 0.29
C SER A 91 30.93 5.06 1.36
N ALA A 92 31.31 4.57 2.55
CA ALA A 92 31.72 5.33 3.73
C ALA A 92 30.62 5.73 4.70
N GLY A 93 30.18 4.80 5.59
CA GLY A 93 29.88 5.12 6.98
C GLY A 93 28.66 6.01 7.32
N GLN A 94 27.89 6.47 6.33
CA GLN A 94 26.65 7.20 6.55
C GLN A 94 25.47 6.25 6.38
N GLN A 95 24.67 6.07 7.42
CA GLN A 95 23.36 5.43 7.32
C GLN A 95 22.55 6.18 6.24
N GLY A 96 22.26 5.50 5.13
CA GLY A 96 21.50 6.07 4.04
C GLY A 96 20.11 6.52 4.55
N ILE A 97 19.75 7.78 4.32
CA ILE A 97 18.41 8.29 4.64
C ILE A 97 17.42 7.51 3.80
N SER A 98 16.37 6.97 4.43
CA SER A 98 15.31 6.24 3.71
C SER A 98 14.71 7.14 2.60
N PRO A 99 14.42 6.59 1.40
CA PRO A 99 13.83 7.35 0.28
C PRO A 99 12.56 8.10 0.67
N ILE A 100 11.72 7.51 1.52
CA ILE A 100 10.51 8.16 2.02
C ILE A 100 10.85 9.41 2.85
N VAL A 101 11.84 9.33 3.72
CA VAL A 101 12.28 10.47 4.54
C VAL A 101 12.85 11.58 3.66
N SER A 102 13.70 11.23 2.68
CA SER A 102 14.27 12.20 1.73
C SER A 102 13.18 12.91 0.92
N ARG A 103 12.19 12.16 0.42
CA ARG A 103 11.06 12.69 -0.33
C ARG A 103 10.16 13.58 0.53
N SER A 104 9.84 13.16 1.75
CA SER A 104 9.05 13.95 2.70
C SER A 104 9.73 15.26 3.06
N HIS A 105 11.04 15.24 3.28
CA HIS A 105 11.82 16.47 3.46
C HIS A 105 11.78 17.38 2.24
N HIS A 106 11.93 16.84 1.04
CA HIS A 106 11.85 17.63 -0.19
C HIS A 106 10.47 18.30 -0.34
N ILE A 107 9.40 17.56 -0.12
CA ILE A 107 8.04 18.10 -0.19
C ILE A 107 7.86 19.21 0.83
N HIS A 108 8.29 19.03 2.08
CA HIS A 108 8.16 20.04 3.13
C HIS A 108 9.04 21.28 2.85
N GLN A 109 10.33 21.08 2.56
CA GLN A 109 11.30 22.20 2.47
C GLN A 109 11.25 22.95 1.14
N VAL A 110 10.80 22.31 0.06
CA VAL A 110 10.78 22.92 -1.27
C VAL A 110 9.36 23.22 -1.71
N VAL A 111 8.49 22.20 -1.77
CA VAL A 111 7.14 22.36 -2.33
C VAL A 111 6.25 23.15 -1.38
N LEU A 112 6.08 22.69 -0.13
CA LEU A 112 5.21 23.37 0.84
C LEU A 112 5.71 24.79 1.12
N ARG A 113 7.01 24.97 1.35
CA ARG A 113 7.57 26.29 1.62
C ARG A 113 7.43 27.28 0.45
N SER A 114 7.34 26.79 -0.79
CA SER A 114 7.08 27.64 -1.96
C SER A 114 5.63 28.06 -2.09
N VAL A 115 4.70 27.26 -1.56
CA VAL A 115 3.25 27.49 -1.68
C VAL A 115 2.70 28.16 -0.43
N ASP A 116 3.10 27.70 0.74
CA ASP A 116 2.66 28.20 2.04
C ASP A 116 3.82 28.19 3.05
N PRO A 117 4.63 29.26 3.06
CA PRO A 117 5.76 29.37 3.98
C PRO A 117 5.34 29.44 5.44
N GLU A 118 4.18 30.02 5.77
CA GLU A 118 3.71 30.15 7.15
C GLU A 118 3.38 28.78 7.73
N LEU A 119 2.70 27.92 6.94
CA LEU A 119 2.41 26.54 7.35
C LEU A 119 3.70 25.73 7.48
N ALA A 120 4.63 25.87 6.54
CA ALA A 120 5.91 25.16 6.59
C ALA A 120 6.72 25.52 7.85
N ASP A 121 6.78 26.79 8.21
CA ASP A 121 7.46 27.27 9.41
C ASP A 121 6.72 26.81 10.68
N HIS A 122 5.39 26.86 10.70
CA HIS A 122 4.60 26.35 11.81
C HIS A 122 4.83 24.86 12.08
N LEU A 123 4.81 24.02 11.04
CA LEU A 123 5.07 22.58 11.17
C LEU A 123 6.50 22.30 11.65
N GLN A 124 7.45 23.13 11.27
CA GLN A 124 8.83 23.03 11.75
C GLN A 124 8.94 23.44 13.23
N ASP A 125 8.27 24.52 13.64
CA ASP A 125 8.29 25.03 15.02
C ASP A 125 7.68 24.06 16.03
N ILE A 126 6.65 23.31 15.62
CA ILE A 126 6.04 22.26 16.46
C ILE A 126 6.79 20.91 16.39
N GLU A 127 7.94 20.88 15.73
CA GLU A 127 8.84 19.71 15.62
C GLU A 127 8.18 18.44 15.07
N ILE A 128 7.15 18.58 14.25
CA ILE A 128 6.53 17.42 13.56
C ILE A 128 7.38 17.02 12.36
N LEU A 129 7.86 15.79 12.39
CA LEU A 129 8.69 15.25 11.30
C LEU A 129 7.86 15.11 10.01
N PRO A 130 8.37 15.58 8.85
CA PRO A 130 7.62 15.54 7.59
C PRO A 130 7.08 14.18 7.19
N GLN A 131 7.78 13.11 7.50
CA GLN A 131 7.34 11.74 7.21
C GLN A 131 6.13 11.28 8.04
N ILE A 132 5.72 12.00 9.07
CA ILE A 132 4.54 11.63 9.90
C ILE A 132 3.24 12.09 9.24
N PHE A 133 3.25 13.21 8.51
CA PHE A 133 2.05 13.77 7.88
C PHE A 133 2.03 13.68 6.36
N LEU A 134 3.11 13.19 5.73
CA LEU A 134 3.25 13.06 4.27
C LEU A 134 3.29 11.60 3.79
N THR A 135 3.00 10.63 4.66
CA THR A 135 2.94 9.20 4.31
C THR A 135 1.52 8.65 4.33
#